data_23148e86cdd1f99cf8c778da24acd97d
#
_entry.id   23148e86cdd1f99cf8c778da24acd97d
#
_cell.length_a   1.000
_cell.length_b   1.000
_cell.length_c   1.000
_cell.angle_alpha   90.00
_cell.angle_beta   90.00
_cell.angle_gamma   90.00
#
_symmetry.space_group_name_H-M   'P 1'
#
loop_
_entity.id
_entity.type
_entity.pdbx_description
1 polymer ?
#
loop_
_entity_poly.entity_id
_entity_poly.type
_entity_poly.pdbx_seq_one_letter_code
_entity_poly.pdbx_strand_id
1 'polypeptide(L)'
;MKKKLALAMAFLCLSTGVFAQRKVEVVEKVKADTNAPTGKVIKRKVAIGRFSNETQYGKGLFYDKENDPMGKQALDILSSKLATSGKFLLLERGDLDALLEEVKKGDGGANTIGADYLIIGSITEFGRKNVGKQGVFTNTKTQTVDAAVAIRLVDVASGLIVYSDEAKGSAEITSKTTLGVGSNADYDASLSDKAISEAISQLVENIINKCTNKPWRTYFLSYDDDAVLIGGGASQGIVAGDVFAVKTKGKKVKNPQTGVMIELPGKKVGQVKVLSTAGDTPETEYSVVEVSATTPIDASKINDYYIEEIKK
;
A
#
# COMPACT_ATOMS: atom_id res chain seq x y z
N MET A 1 -41.29 40.25 -71.47
CA MET A 1 -41.56 40.29 -70.02
C MET A 1 -40.68 39.26 -69.37
N LYS A 2 -39.53 39.66 -68.82
CA LYS A 2 -38.52 38.74 -68.24
C LYS A 2 -38.27 39.15 -66.79
N LYS A 3 -38.69 38.29 -65.89
CA LYS A 3 -38.45 38.48 -64.46
C LYS A 3 -37.03 37.99 -64.10
N LYS A 4 -36.23 38.88 -63.59
CA LYS A 4 -34.88 38.57 -63.08
C LYS A 4 -35.03 38.00 -61.64
N LEU A 5 -34.54 36.76 -61.44
CA LEU A 5 -34.47 36.11 -60.11
C LEU A 5 -33.10 36.39 -59.55
N ALA A 6 -33.02 37.13 -58.42
CA ALA A 6 -31.79 37.38 -57.72
C ALA A 6 -31.56 36.22 -56.74
N LEU A 7 -30.44 35.51 -56.92
CA LEU A 7 -30.02 34.41 -56.04
C LEU A 7 -29.15 35.01 -54.92
N ALA A 8 -29.70 35.11 -53.71
CA ALA A 8 -28.96 35.46 -52.50
C ALA A 8 -28.26 34.19 -51.97
N MET A 9 -26.93 34.17 -52.06
CA MET A 9 -26.10 33.09 -51.52
C MET A 9 -25.79 33.40 -50.06
N ALA A 10 -26.53 32.75 -49.16
CA ALA A 10 -26.23 32.81 -47.74
C ALA A 10 -25.01 31.90 -47.42
N PHE A 11 -23.91 32.53 -47.04
CA PHE A 11 -22.71 31.84 -46.60
C PHE A 11 -22.94 31.42 -45.13
N LEU A 12 -23.32 30.13 -44.92
CA LEU A 12 -23.45 29.55 -43.59
C LEU A 12 -22.05 29.11 -43.12
N CYS A 13 -21.38 29.92 -42.34
CA CYS A 13 -20.13 29.52 -41.66
C CYS A 13 -20.47 28.49 -40.61
N LEU A 14 -20.34 27.19 -40.94
CA LEU A 14 -20.24 26.14 -39.95
C LEU A 14 -18.86 26.23 -39.26
N SER A 15 -18.81 26.83 -38.10
CA SER A 15 -17.68 26.73 -37.19
C SER A 15 -17.70 25.33 -36.54
N THR A 16 -17.05 24.37 -37.20
CA THR A 16 -16.74 23.10 -36.54
C THR A 16 -15.62 23.36 -35.56
N GLY A 17 -15.99 23.47 -34.27
CA GLY A 17 -15.04 23.49 -33.16
C GLY A 17 -14.26 22.18 -33.14
N VAL A 18 -13.01 22.22 -33.60
CA VAL A 18 -12.09 21.09 -33.45
C VAL A 18 -11.69 21.05 -31.99
N PHE A 19 -12.40 20.27 -31.20
CA PHE A 19 -11.94 19.90 -29.88
C PHE A 19 -10.66 19.07 -30.04
N ALA A 20 -9.52 19.65 -29.70
CA ALA A 20 -8.27 18.92 -29.58
C ALA A 20 -8.43 17.85 -28.49
N GLN A 21 -8.63 16.60 -28.86
CA GLN A 21 -8.63 15.49 -27.92
C GLN A 21 -7.23 15.32 -27.36
N ARG A 22 -7.12 15.52 -26.06
CA ARG A 22 -5.91 15.28 -25.28
C ARG A 22 -5.75 13.76 -25.15
N LYS A 23 -4.93 13.15 -26.01
CA LYS A 23 -4.62 11.73 -25.87
C LYS A 23 -3.53 11.58 -24.82
N VAL A 24 -3.92 11.21 -23.60
CA VAL A 24 -2.98 10.78 -22.55
C VAL A 24 -2.79 9.28 -22.76
N GLU A 25 -1.66 8.91 -23.32
CA GLU A 25 -1.27 7.52 -23.43
C GLU A 25 -0.48 7.16 -22.17
N VAL A 26 -1.19 6.60 -21.19
CA VAL A 26 -0.56 5.92 -20.04
C VAL A 26 -0.17 4.54 -20.55
N VAL A 27 1.12 4.30 -20.73
CA VAL A 27 1.62 2.96 -21.07
C VAL A 27 1.61 2.13 -19.80
N GLU A 28 0.45 1.58 -19.48
CA GLU A 28 0.27 0.63 -18.40
C GLU A 28 0.80 -0.74 -18.86
N LYS A 29 2.08 -1.00 -18.62
CA LYS A 29 2.63 -2.35 -18.71
C LYS A 29 2.59 -2.99 -17.32
N VAL A 30 1.39 -3.16 -16.77
CA VAL A 30 1.18 -4.04 -15.65
C VAL A 30 1.07 -5.47 -16.22
N LYS A 31 2.14 -6.24 -16.13
CA LYS A 31 1.99 -7.71 -16.16
C LYS A 31 1.39 -8.09 -14.82
N ALA A 32 0.08 -8.28 -14.80
CA ALA A 32 -0.58 -8.91 -13.67
C ALA A 32 0.07 -10.28 -13.45
N ASP A 33 0.79 -10.41 -12.35
CA ASP A 33 1.23 -11.72 -11.90
C ASP A 33 -0.01 -12.47 -11.40
N THR A 34 -0.49 -13.45 -12.19
CA THR A 34 -1.70 -14.22 -11.94
C THR A 34 -1.60 -15.14 -10.71
N ASN A 35 -0.55 -15.00 -9.91
CA ASN A 35 -0.32 -15.75 -8.67
C ASN A 35 -0.85 -15.06 -7.40
N ALA A 36 -1.75 -14.08 -7.51
CA ALA A 36 -2.44 -13.56 -6.34
C ALA A 36 -3.17 -14.71 -5.64
N PRO A 37 -2.96 -14.91 -4.32
CA PRO A 37 -3.62 -15.99 -3.60
C PRO A 37 -5.14 -15.82 -3.69
N THR A 38 -5.81 -16.74 -4.37
CA THR A 38 -7.28 -16.78 -4.58
C THR A 38 -8.05 -17.15 -3.31
N GLY A 39 -7.37 -17.24 -2.15
CA GLY A 39 -7.96 -17.58 -0.86
C GLY A 39 -8.26 -16.35 0.01
N LYS A 40 -9.11 -16.56 1.03
CA LYS A 40 -9.32 -15.61 2.12
C LYS A 40 -7.95 -15.27 2.75
N VAL A 41 -7.61 -14.00 2.80
CA VAL A 41 -6.37 -13.50 3.41
C VAL A 41 -6.70 -12.76 4.69
N ILE A 42 -6.10 -13.18 5.80
CA ILE A 42 -6.19 -12.44 7.07
C ILE A 42 -5.28 -11.22 6.96
N LYS A 43 -5.86 -10.02 7.17
CA LYS A 43 -5.15 -8.75 7.04
C LYS A 43 -4.01 -8.66 8.04
N ARG A 44 -2.85 -8.18 7.54
CA ARG A 44 -1.69 -7.86 8.37
C ARG A 44 -1.76 -6.40 8.82
N LYS A 45 -1.25 -6.11 10.02
CA LYS A 45 -1.11 -4.74 10.51
C LYS A 45 0.18 -4.16 9.96
N VAL A 46 0.04 -3.14 9.11
CA VAL A 46 1.18 -2.51 8.43
C VAL A 46 1.21 -1.03 8.73
N ALA A 47 2.38 -0.51 9.07
CA ALA A 47 2.62 0.92 9.20
C ALA A 47 3.58 1.40 8.12
N ILE A 48 3.40 2.63 7.65
CA ILE A 48 4.39 3.33 6.83
C ILE A 48 5.15 4.27 7.75
N GLY A 49 6.45 4.04 7.91
CA GLY A 49 7.28 4.84 8.82
C GLY A 49 7.74 6.13 8.16
N ARG A 50 8.64 6.03 7.20
CA ARG A 50 9.23 7.16 6.51
C ARG A 50 9.15 6.97 5.01
N PHE A 51 8.86 8.06 4.29
CA PHE A 51 9.03 8.16 2.86
C PHE A 51 9.79 9.45 2.56
N SER A 52 10.89 9.39 1.81
CA SER A 52 11.77 10.54 1.58
C SER A 52 12.17 10.70 0.11
N ASN A 53 12.40 11.92 -0.32
CA ASN A 53 13.01 12.20 -1.61
C ASN A 53 14.54 12.26 -1.46
N GLU A 54 15.24 11.24 -1.95
CA GLU A 54 16.71 11.16 -1.93
C GLU A 54 17.35 11.80 -3.18
N THR A 55 16.54 12.22 -4.15
CA THR A 55 17.04 12.84 -5.39
C THR A 55 17.44 14.31 -5.17
N GLN A 56 18.19 14.88 -6.13
CA GLN A 56 18.49 16.32 -6.13
C GLN A 56 17.32 17.15 -6.65
N TYR A 57 16.32 16.52 -7.27
CA TYR A 57 15.17 17.22 -7.83
C TYR A 57 14.23 17.70 -6.71
N GLY A 58 13.82 18.96 -6.80
CA GLY A 58 12.95 19.58 -5.79
C GLY A 58 13.68 20.02 -4.52
N LYS A 59 14.98 19.75 -4.38
CA LYS A 59 15.81 20.25 -3.28
C LYS A 59 16.21 21.70 -3.59
N GLY A 60 15.39 22.66 -3.18
CA GLY A 60 15.67 24.08 -3.22
C GLY A 60 16.32 24.56 -1.91
N LEU A 61 16.54 25.89 -1.82
CA LEU A 61 17.15 26.54 -0.65
C LEU A 61 16.38 26.33 0.67
N PHE A 62 15.11 25.95 0.59
CA PHE A 62 14.19 25.75 1.73
C PHE A 62 13.83 24.26 1.94
N TYR A 63 14.57 23.33 1.31
CA TYR A 63 14.36 21.90 1.53
C TYR A 63 15.00 21.51 2.87
N ASP A 64 14.20 20.98 3.75
CA ASP A 64 14.62 20.28 4.96
C ASP A 64 13.90 18.94 5.09
N LYS A 65 14.27 18.14 6.09
CA LYS A 65 13.64 16.82 6.32
C LYS A 65 12.17 16.91 6.71
N GLU A 66 11.72 18.05 7.20
CA GLU A 66 10.34 18.30 7.63
C GLU A 66 9.50 18.79 6.45
N ASN A 67 10.14 19.32 5.41
CA ASN A 67 9.49 19.92 4.25
C ASN A 67 9.86 19.20 2.95
N ASP A 68 9.44 17.93 2.85
CA ASP A 68 9.61 17.05 1.67
C ASP A 68 8.26 16.77 0.99
N PRO A 69 7.80 17.67 0.12
CA PRO A 69 6.48 17.50 -0.52
C PRO A 69 6.43 16.29 -1.44
N MET A 70 7.52 15.89 -2.10
CA MET A 70 7.54 14.71 -2.96
C MET A 70 7.50 13.42 -2.14
N GLY A 71 8.23 13.38 -1.03
CA GLY A 71 8.17 12.26 -0.09
C GLY A 71 6.78 12.09 0.51
N LYS A 72 6.14 13.17 0.95
CA LYS A 72 4.76 13.14 1.45
C LYS A 72 3.79 12.63 0.39
N GLN A 73 3.88 13.14 -0.84
CA GLN A 73 3.03 12.71 -1.94
C GLN A 73 3.20 11.22 -2.27
N ALA A 74 4.43 10.72 -2.29
CA ALA A 74 4.69 9.30 -2.52
C ALA A 74 4.13 8.43 -1.37
N LEU A 75 4.21 8.91 -0.12
CA LEU A 75 3.59 8.27 1.04
C LEU A 75 2.07 8.18 0.89
N ASP A 76 1.41 9.27 0.49
CA ASP A 76 -0.05 9.32 0.29
C ASP A 76 -0.49 8.36 -0.83
N ILE A 77 0.26 8.32 -1.94
CA ILE A 77 0.00 7.38 -3.04
C ILE A 77 0.14 5.92 -2.56
N LEU A 78 1.21 5.60 -1.83
CA LEU A 78 1.43 4.27 -1.28
C LEU A 78 0.33 3.86 -0.30
N SER A 79 -0.01 4.76 0.65
CA SER A 79 -1.08 4.56 1.63
C SER A 79 -2.41 4.28 0.96
N SER A 80 -2.79 5.09 -0.03
CA SER A 80 -4.03 4.92 -0.78
C SER A 80 -4.10 3.57 -1.51
N LYS A 81 -3.00 3.16 -2.17
CA LYS A 81 -2.95 1.88 -2.90
C LYS A 81 -3.00 0.67 -1.95
N LEU A 82 -2.28 0.72 -0.83
CA LEU A 82 -2.31 -0.35 0.18
C LEU A 82 -3.68 -0.45 0.84
N ALA A 83 -4.32 0.68 1.19
CA ALA A 83 -5.67 0.71 1.73
C ALA A 83 -6.69 0.12 0.75
N THR A 84 -6.64 0.55 -0.52
CA THR A 84 -7.54 0.09 -1.59
C THR A 84 -7.39 -1.41 -1.86
N SER A 85 -6.19 -1.99 -1.64
CA SER A 85 -5.97 -3.43 -1.80
C SER A 85 -6.85 -4.29 -0.87
N GLY A 86 -7.29 -3.72 0.26
CA GLY A 86 -8.08 -4.41 1.29
C GLY A 86 -7.33 -5.55 2.01
N LYS A 87 -6.02 -5.71 1.78
CA LYS A 87 -5.20 -6.80 2.34
C LYS A 87 -4.53 -6.46 3.67
N PHE A 88 -4.61 -5.19 4.08
CA PHE A 88 -3.93 -4.67 5.27
C PHE A 88 -4.88 -3.92 6.20
N LEU A 89 -4.55 -3.93 7.49
CA LEU A 89 -4.91 -2.89 8.44
C LEU A 89 -3.76 -1.89 8.42
N LEU A 90 -3.98 -0.76 7.76
CA LEU A 90 -2.96 0.27 7.63
C LEU A 90 -3.00 1.17 8.86
N LEU A 91 -1.85 1.32 9.53
CA LEU A 91 -1.71 2.10 10.75
C LEU A 91 -1.04 3.44 10.42
N GLU A 92 -1.66 4.54 10.87
CA GLU A 92 -1.09 5.86 10.71
C GLU A 92 0.11 6.05 11.64
N ARG A 93 1.22 6.54 11.09
CA ARG A 93 2.45 6.85 11.84
C ARG A 93 3.05 8.20 11.44
N GLY A 94 2.69 8.73 10.27
CA GLY A 94 3.17 10.02 9.78
C GLY A 94 2.69 11.17 10.66
N ASP A 95 1.41 11.18 10.99
CA ASP A 95 0.76 12.19 11.80
C ASP A 95 0.42 11.69 13.22
N LEU A 96 1.24 10.77 13.75
CA LEU A 96 1.00 10.14 15.05
C LEU A 96 0.88 11.16 16.19
N ASP A 97 1.69 12.21 16.19
CA ASP A 97 1.65 13.25 17.24
C ASP A 97 0.33 14.02 17.22
N ALA A 98 -0.17 14.38 16.03
CA ALA A 98 -1.48 15.02 15.87
C ALA A 98 -2.61 14.08 16.32
N LEU A 99 -2.53 12.79 15.96
CA LEU A 99 -3.49 11.78 16.39
C LEU A 99 -3.49 11.64 17.93
N LEU A 100 -2.32 11.58 18.55
CA LEU A 100 -2.19 11.49 20.02
C LEU A 100 -2.71 12.74 20.74
N GLU A 101 -2.58 13.93 20.15
CA GLU A 101 -3.17 15.15 20.68
C GLU A 101 -4.69 15.12 20.62
N GLU A 102 -5.31 14.64 19.53
CA GLU A 102 -6.75 14.49 19.43
C GLU A 102 -7.29 13.48 20.45
N VAL A 103 -6.60 12.35 20.63
CA VAL A 103 -6.96 11.35 21.65
C VAL A 103 -6.89 11.92 23.07
N LYS A 104 -5.91 12.80 23.37
CA LYS A 104 -5.81 13.47 24.69
C LYS A 104 -6.94 14.45 24.96
N LYS A 105 -7.58 15.00 23.92
CA LYS A 105 -8.76 15.88 24.05
C LYS A 105 -10.03 15.10 24.38
N GLY A 106 -10.08 13.81 24.07
CA GLY A 106 -11.13 12.88 24.48
C GLY A 106 -10.74 12.15 25.77
N ASP A 107 -11.70 11.54 26.44
CA ASP A 107 -11.47 10.74 27.67
C ASP A 107 -10.81 9.37 27.39
N GLY A 108 -10.36 9.12 26.16
CA GLY A 108 -9.76 7.86 25.73
C GLY A 108 -8.25 7.79 25.92
N GLY A 109 -7.76 6.74 26.54
CA GLY A 109 -6.34 6.40 26.53
C GLY A 109 -5.87 6.03 25.11
N ALA A 110 -4.76 6.60 24.65
CA ALA A 110 -4.18 6.23 23.36
C ALA A 110 -3.55 4.84 23.42
N ASN A 111 -4.28 3.80 23.05
CA ASN A 111 -3.72 2.49 22.80
C ASN A 111 -3.28 2.42 21.32
N THR A 112 -2.00 2.63 21.06
CA THR A 112 -1.47 2.47 19.71
C THR A 112 -1.24 1.00 19.41
N ILE A 113 -1.90 0.49 18.37
CA ILE A 113 -1.70 -0.89 17.90
C ILE A 113 -0.28 -1.08 17.38
N GLY A 114 0.38 -2.18 17.76
CA GLY A 114 1.64 -2.59 17.17
C GLY A 114 1.46 -3.06 15.73
N ALA A 115 2.33 -2.62 14.82
CA ALA A 115 2.40 -3.12 13.45
C ALA A 115 3.11 -4.48 13.40
N ASP A 116 2.72 -5.34 12.47
CA ASP A 116 3.46 -6.57 12.13
C ASP A 116 4.66 -6.21 11.24
N TYR A 117 4.46 -5.24 10.34
CA TYR A 117 5.47 -4.78 9.39
C TYR A 117 5.52 -3.25 9.34
N LEU A 118 6.73 -2.73 9.13
CA LEU A 118 6.99 -1.32 8.86
C LEU A 118 7.53 -1.18 7.44
N ILE A 119 6.90 -0.31 6.65
CA ILE A 119 7.37 0.06 5.32
C ILE A 119 8.18 1.35 5.41
N ILE A 120 9.36 1.34 4.82
CA ILE A 120 10.22 2.52 4.66
C ILE A 120 10.48 2.69 3.19
N GLY A 121 10.21 3.86 2.64
CA GLY A 121 10.35 4.15 1.22
C GLY A 121 11.18 5.38 0.93
N SER A 122 11.65 5.48 -0.32
CA SER A 122 12.30 6.66 -0.85
C SER A 122 12.15 6.76 -2.37
N ILE A 123 12.11 7.99 -2.87
CA ILE A 123 12.27 8.28 -4.29
C ILE A 123 13.78 8.36 -4.54
N THR A 124 14.31 7.45 -5.35
CA THR A 124 15.75 7.29 -5.60
C THR A 124 16.19 7.98 -6.89
N GLU A 125 15.32 8.00 -7.90
CA GLU A 125 15.56 8.71 -9.16
C GLU A 125 14.33 9.54 -9.51
N PHE A 126 14.56 10.73 -10.06
CA PHE A 126 13.51 11.57 -10.62
C PHE A 126 14.08 12.43 -11.74
N GLY A 127 13.46 12.38 -12.91
CA GLY A 127 13.90 13.11 -14.08
C GLY A 127 12.73 13.62 -14.91
N ARG A 128 12.90 14.79 -15.53
CA ARG A 128 11.98 15.36 -16.51
C ARG A 128 12.71 15.63 -17.81
N LYS A 129 12.08 15.26 -18.91
CA LYS A 129 12.59 15.50 -20.26
C LYS A 129 11.49 16.15 -21.11
N ASN A 130 11.85 17.24 -21.79
CA ASN A 130 11.00 17.91 -22.76
C ASN A 130 11.64 17.81 -24.14
N VAL A 131 10.92 17.24 -25.08
CA VAL A 131 11.35 17.09 -26.48
C VAL A 131 10.38 17.83 -27.38
N GLY A 132 10.87 18.83 -28.12
CA GLY A 132 10.12 19.56 -29.15
C GLY A 132 10.52 19.05 -30.54
N LYS A 133 9.54 18.79 -31.40
CA LYS A 133 9.75 18.54 -32.85
C LYS A 133 8.96 19.59 -33.62
N GLN A 134 9.66 20.38 -34.43
CA GLN A 134 9.07 21.38 -35.30
C GLN A 134 8.98 20.83 -36.73
N GLY A 135 7.77 20.82 -37.30
CA GLY A 135 7.50 20.57 -38.70
C GLY A 135 7.03 21.87 -39.37
N VAL A 136 6.91 21.88 -40.72
CA VAL A 136 6.56 23.08 -41.48
C VAL A 136 5.20 23.66 -41.07
N PHE A 137 4.24 22.82 -40.67
CA PHE A 137 2.89 23.22 -40.25
C PHE A 137 2.48 22.65 -38.89
N THR A 138 3.35 21.87 -38.25
CA THR A 138 3.03 21.20 -36.98
C THR A 138 4.18 21.36 -35.98
N ASN A 139 3.82 21.68 -34.75
CA ASN A 139 4.76 21.67 -33.64
C ASN A 139 4.29 20.62 -32.63
N THR A 140 5.16 19.67 -32.28
CA THR A 140 4.86 18.63 -31.30
C THR A 140 5.80 18.80 -30.11
N LYS A 141 5.26 18.86 -28.90
CA LYS A 141 6.01 18.93 -27.65
C LYS A 141 5.65 17.71 -26.81
N THR A 142 6.65 16.92 -26.47
CA THR A 142 6.52 15.75 -25.60
C THR A 142 7.22 16.03 -24.28
N GLN A 143 6.50 15.84 -23.18
CA GLN A 143 7.04 15.89 -21.82
C GLN A 143 7.01 14.48 -21.25
N THR A 144 8.14 14.02 -20.74
CA THR A 144 8.29 12.72 -20.08
C THR A 144 8.80 12.95 -18.67
N VAL A 145 8.25 12.23 -17.72
CA VAL A 145 8.74 12.17 -16.34
C VAL A 145 9.03 10.72 -16.00
N ASP A 146 10.24 10.46 -15.52
CA ASP A 146 10.68 9.17 -15.03
C ASP A 146 10.93 9.28 -13.52
N ALA A 147 10.47 8.28 -12.75
CA ALA A 147 10.70 8.18 -11.31
C ALA A 147 11.09 6.75 -10.94
N ALA A 148 12.02 6.61 -9.99
CA ALA A 148 12.30 5.34 -9.34
C ALA A 148 11.97 5.45 -7.85
N VAL A 149 11.33 4.41 -7.33
CA VAL A 149 10.92 4.30 -5.94
C VAL A 149 11.48 3.01 -5.36
N ALA A 150 12.20 3.15 -4.25
CA ALA A 150 12.69 2.01 -3.48
C ALA A 150 11.92 1.87 -2.17
N ILE A 151 11.65 0.63 -1.76
CA ILE A 151 11.01 0.30 -0.49
C ILE A 151 11.79 -0.78 0.27
N ARG A 152 11.65 -0.74 1.59
CA ARG A 152 12.10 -1.79 2.50
C ARG A 152 10.95 -2.17 3.41
N LEU A 153 10.72 -3.48 3.55
CA LEU A 153 9.76 -4.05 4.48
C LEU A 153 10.53 -4.60 5.69
N VAL A 154 10.24 -4.07 6.85
CA VAL A 154 10.87 -4.45 8.12
C VAL A 154 9.88 -5.25 8.95
N ASP A 155 10.24 -6.43 9.39
CA ASP A 155 9.51 -7.21 10.40
C ASP A 155 9.72 -6.55 11.76
N VAL A 156 8.66 -6.03 12.36
CA VAL A 156 8.75 -5.23 13.60
C VAL A 156 9.23 -6.07 14.78
N ALA A 157 8.86 -7.34 14.84
CA ALA A 157 9.22 -8.22 15.94
C ALA A 157 10.73 -8.53 15.99
N SER A 158 11.38 -8.63 14.83
CA SER A 158 12.81 -8.95 14.72
C SER A 158 13.70 -7.74 14.37
N GLY A 159 13.12 -6.65 13.86
CA GLY A 159 13.87 -5.52 13.32
C GLY A 159 14.57 -5.83 11.97
N LEU A 160 14.35 -7.00 11.39
CA LEU A 160 15.02 -7.42 10.17
C LEU A 160 14.31 -6.88 8.92
N ILE A 161 15.09 -6.44 7.93
CA ILE A 161 14.58 -6.17 6.58
C ILE A 161 14.29 -7.52 5.93
N VAL A 162 13.00 -7.82 5.74
CA VAL A 162 12.53 -9.09 5.14
C VAL A 162 12.31 -9.00 3.65
N TYR A 163 12.28 -7.78 3.12
CA TYR A 163 12.15 -7.51 1.70
C TYR A 163 12.67 -6.10 1.36
N SER A 164 13.31 -5.96 0.22
CA SER A 164 13.69 -4.68 -0.37
C SER A 164 13.58 -4.78 -1.88
N ASP A 165 13.02 -3.75 -2.52
CA ASP A 165 12.85 -3.70 -3.96
C ASP A 165 12.81 -2.25 -4.45
N GLU A 166 13.05 -2.08 -5.76
CA GLU A 166 12.99 -0.81 -6.45
C GLU A 166 12.24 -0.98 -7.77
N ALA A 167 11.32 -0.06 -8.05
CA ALA A 167 10.60 -0.04 -9.31
C ALA A 167 10.69 1.32 -9.98
N LYS A 168 10.58 1.32 -11.32
CA LYS A 168 10.60 2.53 -12.14
C LYS A 168 9.24 2.73 -12.78
N GLY A 169 8.78 3.99 -12.75
CA GLY A 169 7.58 4.44 -13.43
C GLY A 169 7.89 5.59 -14.37
N SER A 170 7.15 5.66 -15.47
CA SER A 170 7.28 6.71 -16.47
C SER A 170 5.92 7.24 -16.88
N ALA A 171 5.79 8.55 -17.04
CA ALA A 171 4.59 9.18 -17.54
C ALA A 171 4.94 10.17 -18.65
N GLU A 172 4.15 10.14 -19.73
CA GLU A 172 4.36 10.99 -20.90
C GLU A 172 3.08 11.72 -21.29
N ILE A 173 3.23 12.97 -21.71
CA ILE A 173 2.19 13.75 -22.38
C ILE A 173 2.75 14.36 -23.64
N THR A 174 2.01 14.18 -24.74
CA THR A 174 2.35 14.79 -26.04
C THR A 174 1.28 15.78 -26.43
N SER A 175 1.67 17.04 -26.68
CA SER A 175 0.80 18.06 -27.25
C SER A 175 1.23 18.39 -28.67
N LYS A 176 0.25 18.54 -29.57
CA LYS A 176 0.44 18.85 -30.98
C LYS A 176 -0.31 20.12 -31.33
N THR A 177 0.41 21.08 -31.94
CA THR A 177 -0.15 22.33 -32.44
C THR A 177 -0.07 22.30 -33.98
N THR A 178 -1.15 22.60 -34.70
CA THR A 178 -1.18 22.66 -36.15
C THR A 178 -1.59 24.07 -36.57
N LEU A 179 -0.82 24.71 -37.47
CA LEU A 179 -1.06 26.08 -37.95
C LEU A 179 -1.20 27.15 -36.86
N GLY A 180 -0.45 27.01 -35.75
CA GLY A 180 -0.51 27.92 -34.62
C GLY A 180 -1.75 27.79 -33.72
N VAL A 181 -2.67 26.88 -34.06
CA VAL A 181 -3.87 26.58 -33.24
C VAL A 181 -3.67 25.26 -32.53
N GLY A 182 -3.74 25.27 -31.22
CA GLY A 182 -3.59 24.12 -30.35
C GLY A 182 -3.24 24.54 -28.91
N SER A 183 -3.32 23.62 -27.98
CA SER A 183 -2.96 23.88 -26.58
C SER A 183 -1.44 23.92 -26.43
N ASN A 184 -0.90 25.03 -25.92
CA ASN A 184 0.44 25.04 -25.38
C ASN A 184 0.48 24.07 -24.22
N ALA A 185 1.34 23.06 -24.28
CA ALA A 185 1.58 22.21 -23.12
C ALA A 185 2.42 23.01 -22.13
N ASP A 186 1.75 23.70 -21.24
CA ASP A 186 2.38 24.18 -20.01
C ASP A 186 2.80 23.00 -19.13
N TYR A 187 3.64 23.29 -18.15
CA TYR A 187 4.09 22.34 -17.14
C TYR A 187 2.91 21.55 -16.55
N ASP A 188 2.86 20.23 -16.81
CA ASP A 188 1.84 19.36 -16.22
C ASP A 188 2.40 18.69 -14.96
N ALA A 189 2.05 19.23 -13.80
CA ALA A 189 2.46 18.72 -12.50
C ALA A 189 1.98 17.26 -12.28
N SER A 190 0.84 16.89 -12.89
CA SER A 190 0.25 15.55 -12.74
C SER A 190 1.12 14.42 -13.31
N LEU A 191 2.10 14.72 -14.18
CA LEU A 191 3.01 13.72 -14.70
C LEU A 191 3.93 13.14 -13.62
N SER A 192 4.34 13.96 -12.64
CA SER A 192 5.14 13.48 -11.51
C SER A 192 4.38 12.43 -10.72
N ASP A 193 3.12 12.72 -10.40
CA ASP A 193 2.24 11.85 -9.63
C ASP A 193 2.01 10.53 -10.36
N LYS A 194 1.82 10.59 -11.68
CA LYS A 194 1.63 9.40 -12.50
C LYS A 194 2.87 8.52 -12.54
N ALA A 195 4.06 9.09 -12.73
CA ALA A 195 5.31 8.35 -12.75
C ALA A 195 5.59 7.68 -11.39
N ILE A 196 5.45 8.42 -10.28
CA ILE A 196 5.60 7.89 -8.92
C ILE A 196 4.53 6.82 -8.65
N SER A 197 3.27 7.09 -9.02
CA SER A 197 2.16 6.14 -8.82
C SER A 197 2.36 4.83 -9.60
N GLU A 198 2.93 4.87 -10.80
CA GLU A 198 3.25 3.69 -11.57
C GLU A 198 4.35 2.86 -10.89
N ALA A 199 5.45 3.49 -10.48
CA ALA A 199 6.52 2.81 -9.73
C ALA A 199 5.98 2.14 -8.47
N ILE A 200 5.17 2.87 -7.67
CA ILE A 200 4.56 2.34 -6.44
C ILE A 200 3.60 1.18 -6.75
N SER A 201 2.84 1.22 -7.85
CA SER A 201 1.90 0.13 -8.21
C SER A 201 2.61 -1.21 -8.37
N GLN A 202 3.79 -1.22 -8.99
CA GLN A 202 4.61 -2.42 -9.18
C GLN A 202 5.12 -2.97 -7.83
N LEU A 203 5.42 -2.08 -6.88
CA LEU A 203 5.91 -2.48 -5.55
C LEU A 203 4.81 -3.00 -4.63
N VAL A 204 3.58 -2.46 -4.74
CA VAL A 204 2.45 -2.84 -3.87
C VAL A 204 2.11 -4.31 -4.01
N GLU A 205 2.10 -4.86 -5.21
CA GLU A 205 1.82 -6.29 -5.42
C GLU A 205 2.86 -7.18 -4.74
N ASN A 206 4.13 -6.82 -4.87
CA ASN A 206 5.23 -7.53 -4.22
C ASN A 206 5.15 -7.44 -2.69
N ILE A 207 4.78 -6.27 -2.13
CA ILE A 207 4.55 -6.10 -0.69
C ILE A 207 3.43 -7.04 -0.21
N ILE A 208 2.29 -7.08 -0.92
CA ILE A 208 1.16 -7.96 -0.58
C ILE A 208 1.65 -9.40 -0.52
N ASN A 209 2.32 -9.88 -1.57
CA ASN A 209 2.81 -11.25 -1.64
C ASN A 209 3.79 -11.57 -0.50
N LYS A 210 4.70 -10.67 -0.17
CA LYS A 210 5.67 -10.87 0.92
C LYS A 210 5.01 -10.89 2.30
N CYS A 211 4.10 -9.97 2.58
CA CYS A 211 3.38 -9.91 3.86
C CYS A 211 2.47 -11.12 4.07
N THR A 212 1.86 -11.63 2.99
CA THR A 212 0.92 -12.77 3.09
C THR A 212 1.61 -14.13 3.03
N ASN A 213 2.88 -14.20 2.61
CA ASN A 213 3.64 -15.46 2.58
C ASN A 213 3.93 -16.04 3.97
N LYS A 214 4.11 -15.20 4.98
CA LYS A 214 4.26 -15.65 6.38
C LYS A 214 2.87 -15.94 6.96
N PRO A 215 2.63 -17.12 7.61
CA PRO A 215 1.34 -17.40 8.24
C PRO A 215 0.98 -16.32 9.27
N TRP A 216 -0.31 -15.94 9.32
CA TRP A 216 -0.80 -15.06 10.38
C TRP A 216 -0.71 -15.75 11.74
N ARG A 217 -0.39 -14.99 12.78
CA ARG A 217 -0.26 -15.50 14.15
C ARG A 217 -0.95 -14.59 15.15
N THR A 218 -1.48 -15.24 16.19
CA THR A 218 -2.01 -14.57 17.36
C THR A 218 -1.79 -15.42 18.63
N TYR A 219 -2.31 -14.95 19.75
CA TYR A 219 -2.10 -15.57 21.05
C TYR A 219 -3.44 -15.75 21.77
N PHE A 220 -3.50 -16.65 22.75
CA PHE A 220 -4.60 -16.69 23.69
C PHE A 220 -4.59 -15.42 24.55
N LEU A 221 -5.75 -14.81 24.68
CA LEU A 221 -5.99 -13.70 25.62
C LEU A 221 -6.50 -14.23 26.97
N SER A 222 -7.33 -15.29 26.91
CA SER A 222 -7.85 -16.01 28.07
C SER A 222 -8.04 -17.47 27.67
N TYR A 223 -7.91 -18.37 28.65
CA TYR A 223 -8.17 -19.78 28.52
C TYR A 223 -8.86 -20.27 29.81
N ASP A 224 -10.15 -20.00 29.91
CA ASP A 224 -10.98 -20.32 31.07
C ASP A 224 -12.11 -21.30 30.66
N ASP A 225 -12.71 -21.95 31.65
CA ASP A 225 -13.79 -22.91 31.43
C ASP A 225 -15.03 -22.26 30.79
N ASP A 226 -15.26 -20.96 31.05
CA ASP A 226 -16.41 -20.21 30.51
C ASP A 226 -16.20 -19.79 29.04
N ALA A 227 -14.97 -19.38 28.67
CA ALA A 227 -14.64 -18.95 27.33
C ALA A 227 -13.13 -18.95 27.04
N VAL A 228 -12.77 -19.45 25.86
CA VAL A 228 -11.41 -19.30 25.34
C VAL A 228 -11.39 -18.16 24.34
N LEU A 229 -10.50 -17.18 24.57
CA LEU A 229 -10.38 -15.98 23.76
C LEU A 229 -9.02 -15.90 23.08
N ILE A 230 -9.03 -15.48 21.81
CA ILE A 230 -7.81 -15.21 21.04
C ILE A 230 -7.84 -13.77 20.51
N GLY A 231 -6.67 -13.18 20.31
CA GLY A 231 -6.55 -11.84 19.73
C GLY A 231 -6.90 -11.82 18.26
N GLY A 232 -7.51 -10.71 17.81
CA GLY A 232 -7.93 -10.48 16.42
C GLY A 232 -9.39 -10.79 16.18
N GLY A 233 -9.98 -10.12 15.18
CA GLY A 233 -11.41 -10.18 14.94
C GLY A 233 -11.81 -9.79 13.51
N ALA A 234 -12.99 -9.21 13.40
CA ALA A 234 -13.65 -8.91 12.12
C ALA A 234 -12.86 -7.95 11.22
N SER A 235 -12.18 -6.95 11.80
CA SER A 235 -11.38 -5.99 11.03
C SER A 235 -10.23 -6.66 10.27
N GLN A 236 -9.64 -7.73 10.87
CA GLN A 236 -8.62 -8.56 10.21
C GLN A 236 -9.23 -9.56 9.21
N GLY A 237 -10.56 -9.67 9.16
CA GLY A 237 -11.28 -10.62 8.29
C GLY A 237 -11.47 -12.00 8.91
N ILE A 238 -11.32 -12.13 10.24
CA ILE A 238 -11.67 -13.37 10.97
C ILE A 238 -13.17 -13.44 11.08
N VAL A 239 -13.74 -14.61 10.81
CA VAL A 239 -15.19 -14.85 10.90
C VAL A 239 -15.47 -16.18 11.60
N ALA A 240 -16.70 -16.35 12.10
CA ALA A 240 -17.18 -17.61 12.65
C ALA A 240 -16.96 -18.76 11.67
N GLY A 241 -16.45 -19.89 12.15
CA GLY A 241 -16.11 -21.07 11.36
C GLY A 241 -14.64 -21.12 10.90
N ASP A 242 -13.86 -20.05 11.03
CA ASP A 242 -12.41 -20.11 10.75
C ASP A 242 -11.70 -21.06 11.69
N VAL A 243 -10.70 -21.77 11.16
CA VAL A 243 -9.94 -22.76 11.92
C VAL A 243 -8.45 -22.43 11.86
N PHE A 244 -7.80 -22.40 13.02
CA PHE A 244 -6.39 -22.12 13.17
C PHE A 244 -5.67 -23.25 13.90
N ALA A 245 -4.38 -23.41 13.67
CA ALA A 245 -3.55 -24.36 14.40
C ALA A 245 -3.09 -23.76 15.75
N VAL A 246 -3.17 -24.55 16.82
CA VAL A 246 -2.50 -24.23 18.09
C VAL A 246 -1.14 -24.89 18.09
N LYS A 247 -0.10 -24.12 18.35
CA LYS A 247 1.29 -24.59 18.40
C LYS A 247 1.95 -24.14 19.70
N THR A 248 2.85 -24.97 20.23
CA THR A 248 3.75 -24.55 21.30
C THR A 248 4.81 -23.59 20.77
N LYS A 249 5.29 -22.65 21.59
CA LYS A 249 6.53 -21.93 21.27
C LYS A 249 7.67 -22.93 21.18
N GLY A 250 8.57 -22.69 20.24
CA GLY A 250 9.73 -23.54 20.04
C GLY A 250 10.79 -23.32 21.13
N LYS A 251 11.65 -24.30 21.32
CA LYS A 251 12.79 -24.16 22.22
C LYS A 251 13.76 -23.11 21.66
N LYS A 252 14.17 -22.16 22.52
CA LYS A 252 15.21 -21.21 22.17
C LYS A 252 16.58 -21.86 22.31
N VAL A 253 17.36 -21.86 21.25
CA VAL A 253 18.75 -22.36 21.20
C VAL A 253 19.68 -21.25 20.77
N LYS A 254 20.86 -21.19 21.38
CA LYS A 254 21.86 -20.20 21.01
C LYS A 254 22.63 -20.70 19.78
N ASN A 255 22.67 -19.90 18.71
CA ASN A 255 23.55 -20.17 17.59
C ASN A 255 25.00 -20.03 18.02
N PRO A 256 25.82 -21.09 17.94
CA PRO A 256 27.19 -21.03 18.44
C PRO A 256 28.11 -20.11 17.62
N GLN A 257 27.77 -19.83 16.37
CA GLN A 257 28.55 -18.95 15.48
C GLN A 257 28.25 -17.48 15.69
N THR A 258 26.95 -17.13 15.83
CA THR A 258 26.50 -15.73 15.88
C THR A 258 26.16 -15.27 17.27
N GLY A 259 26.00 -16.18 18.22
CA GLY A 259 25.54 -15.89 19.58
C GLY A 259 24.05 -15.56 19.67
N VAL A 260 23.33 -15.46 18.55
CA VAL A 260 21.92 -15.10 18.49
C VAL A 260 21.05 -16.26 18.96
N MET A 261 20.01 -15.94 19.74
CA MET A 261 19.00 -16.91 20.16
C MET A 261 18.05 -17.20 18.99
N ILE A 262 17.97 -18.48 18.60
CA ILE A 262 17.07 -18.94 17.55
C ILE A 262 15.92 -19.71 18.22
N GLU A 263 14.68 -19.36 17.89
CA GLU A 263 13.52 -20.14 18.30
C GLU A 263 13.25 -21.23 17.26
N LEU A 264 13.31 -22.47 17.70
CA LEU A 264 13.00 -23.62 16.83
C LEU A 264 11.50 -23.66 16.52
N PRO A 265 11.09 -24.32 15.43
CA PRO A 265 9.67 -24.46 15.12
C PRO A 265 8.91 -25.14 16.26
N GLY A 266 7.76 -24.55 16.63
CA GLY A 266 6.87 -25.13 17.62
C GLY A 266 6.11 -26.33 17.08
N LYS A 267 5.61 -27.18 17.96
CA LYS A 267 4.81 -28.36 17.61
C LYS A 267 3.32 -28.01 17.60
N LYS A 268 2.58 -28.52 16.61
CA LYS A 268 1.12 -28.42 16.61
C LYS A 268 0.56 -29.33 17.70
N VAL A 269 -0.26 -28.76 18.59
CA VAL A 269 -0.90 -29.47 19.71
C VAL A 269 -2.41 -29.50 19.62
N GLY A 270 -3.00 -28.75 18.67
CA GLY A 270 -4.45 -28.73 18.50
C GLY A 270 -4.88 -27.76 17.39
N GLN A 271 -6.15 -27.43 17.43
CA GLN A 271 -6.78 -26.44 16.59
C GLN A 271 -7.78 -25.61 17.39
N VAL A 272 -8.05 -24.40 16.97
CA VAL A 272 -9.16 -23.58 17.44
C VAL A 272 -10.10 -23.29 16.29
N LYS A 273 -11.41 -23.34 16.56
CA LYS A 273 -12.47 -22.92 15.63
C LYS A 273 -13.14 -21.68 16.19
N VAL A 274 -13.22 -20.64 15.38
CA VAL A 274 -13.87 -19.37 15.76
C VAL A 274 -15.39 -19.61 15.85
N LEU A 275 -15.96 -19.24 16.98
CA LEU A 275 -17.41 -19.27 17.23
C LEU A 275 -18.02 -17.90 16.92
N SER A 276 -17.40 -16.83 17.40
CA SER A 276 -17.82 -15.45 17.16
C SER A 276 -16.64 -14.49 17.30
N THR A 277 -16.82 -13.28 16.79
CA THR A 277 -15.88 -12.17 16.97
C THR A 277 -16.58 -11.05 17.73
N ALA A 278 -15.86 -10.31 18.58
CA ALA A 278 -16.36 -9.19 19.34
C ALA A 278 -15.28 -8.11 19.46
N GLY A 279 -15.69 -6.91 19.89
CA GLY A 279 -14.86 -5.70 19.97
C GLY A 279 -15.21 -4.72 18.86
N ASP A 280 -15.10 -3.42 19.17
CA ASP A 280 -15.56 -2.34 18.29
C ASP A 280 -14.41 -1.76 17.45
N THR A 281 -13.17 -2.00 17.86
CA THR A 281 -11.97 -1.48 17.19
C THR A 281 -10.92 -2.58 17.03
N PRO A 282 -10.02 -2.45 16.04
CA PRO A 282 -8.95 -3.44 15.83
C PRO A 282 -8.07 -3.71 17.07
N GLU A 283 -8.02 -2.75 18.02
CA GLU A 283 -7.28 -2.91 19.30
C GLU A 283 -8.00 -3.78 20.30
N THR A 284 -9.33 -3.66 20.34
CA THR A 284 -10.20 -4.33 21.31
C THR A 284 -10.81 -5.61 20.78
N GLU A 285 -10.62 -5.89 19.49
CA GLU A 285 -11.15 -7.09 18.83
C GLU A 285 -10.52 -8.37 19.38
N TYR A 286 -11.40 -9.33 19.62
CA TYR A 286 -11.03 -10.69 19.98
C TYR A 286 -12.01 -11.67 19.33
N SER A 287 -11.61 -12.92 19.27
CA SER A 287 -12.46 -14.02 18.83
C SER A 287 -12.69 -15.01 19.95
N VAL A 288 -13.93 -15.41 20.15
CA VAL A 288 -14.32 -16.53 21.00
C VAL A 288 -14.12 -17.81 20.21
N VAL A 289 -13.43 -18.80 20.78
CA VAL A 289 -13.05 -20.01 20.07
C VAL A 289 -13.38 -21.28 20.84
N GLU A 290 -13.67 -22.34 20.12
CA GLU A 290 -13.71 -23.71 20.59
C GLU A 290 -12.35 -24.38 20.34
N VAL A 291 -11.79 -25.03 21.36
CA VAL A 291 -10.47 -25.67 21.26
C VAL A 291 -10.62 -27.18 21.07
N SER A 292 -9.97 -27.73 20.04
CA SER A 292 -9.81 -29.16 19.82
C SER A 292 -8.33 -29.51 19.94
N ALA A 293 -7.90 -29.92 21.12
CA ALA A 293 -6.51 -30.24 21.40
C ALA A 293 -6.23 -31.74 21.29
N THR A 294 -5.15 -32.10 20.60
CA THR A 294 -4.61 -33.47 20.58
C THR A 294 -3.70 -33.73 21.78
N THR A 295 -3.17 -32.67 22.37
CA THR A 295 -2.40 -32.70 23.61
C THR A 295 -3.02 -31.65 24.54
N PRO A 296 -3.28 -31.95 25.82
CA PRO A 296 -3.86 -30.98 26.75
C PRO A 296 -3.08 -29.66 26.78
N ILE A 297 -3.80 -28.56 26.69
CA ILE A 297 -3.25 -27.22 26.79
C ILE A 297 -3.21 -26.83 28.26
N ASP A 298 -2.06 -26.42 28.77
CA ASP A 298 -1.90 -25.97 30.14
C ASP A 298 -2.37 -24.52 30.25
N ALA A 299 -3.54 -24.29 30.83
CA ALA A 299 -4.13 -22.98 31.02
C ALA A 299 -3.23 -22.02 31.83
N SER A 300 -2.39 -22.55 32.72
CA SER A 300 -1.45 -21.72 33.49
C SER A 300 -0.26 -21.23 32.67
N LYS A 301 -0.04 -21.80 31.50
CA LYS A 301 1.08 -21.50 30.58
C LYS A 301 0.61 -21.11 29.20
N ILE A 302 -0.52 -20.43 29.08
CA ILE A 302 -1.07 -20.03 27.77
C ILE A 302 -0.08 -19.21 26.94
N ASN A 303 0.83 -18.50 27.57
CA ASN A 303 1.91 -17.75 26.92
C ASN A 303 2.95 -18.63 26.19
N ASP A 304 2.97 -19.93 26.47
CA ASP A 304 3.86 -20.87 25.77
C ASP A 304 3.27 -21.39 24.44
N TYR A 305 2.05 -20.97 24.13
CA TYR A 305 1.36 -21.33 22.92
C TYR A 305 1.16 -20.11 22.02
N TYR A 306 0.96 -20.38 20.74
CA TYR A 306 0.49 -19.39 19.76
C TYR A 306 -0.47 -20.06 18.76
N ILE A 307 -1.26 -19.24 18.14
CA ILE A 307 -2.26 -19.64 17.14
C ILE A 307 -1.77 -19.19 15.78
N GLU A 308 -1.82 -20.09 14.80
CA GLU A 308 -1.26 -19.84 13.47
C GLU A 308 -2.25 -20.25 12.38
N GLU A 309 -2.31 -19.42 11.34
CA GLU A 309 -3.06 -19.68 10.12
C GLU A 309 -2.62 -21.02 9.49
N ILE A 310 -3.59 -21.85 9.13
CA ILE A 310 -3.35 -23.11 8.41
C ILE A 310 -3.30 -22.76 6.92
N LYS A 311 -2.10 -22.65 6.37
CA LYS A 311 -1.95 -22.52 4.92
C LYS A 311 -2.25 -23.85 4.24
N LYS A 312 -3.09 -23.79 3.22
CA LYS A 312 -3.41 -24.93 2.34
C LYS A 312 -2.30 -25.14 1.33
#